data_43fa45de5dce8953cc7eb441bd907f6b
#
_entry.id   43fa45de5dce8953cc7eb441bd907f6b
#
_cell.length_a   1.000
_cell.length_b   1.000
_cell.length_c   1.000
_cell.angle_alpha   90.00
_cell.angle_beta   90.00
_cell.angle_gamma   90.00
#
_symmetry.space_group_name_H-M   'P 1'
#
loop_
_entity.id
_entity.type
_entity.pdbx_description
1 polymer ?
#
loop_
_entity_poly.entity_id
_entity_poly.type
_entity_poly.pdbx_seq_one_letter_code
_entity_poly.pdbx_strand_id
1 'polypeptide(L)'
;VRKGLLGYEALIKVISEYSFETVLDIGSGEGLHADYFERHNKKVTRVDLGDSIYFKKKPKQTIIKGNYLDIKFENQFDLIWVCHVLEHQLNVNFFLKKIKQDLKPNGVLCITVPPLKDRIVGGHLSLWNAGLLLYNLVLAGFNCEGARAKKYGYNISVILKNSDVELPNLEYDHGDINKLKHFFPKPLYNYSEDMKEGFMGNIKYLNW
;
A
#
# COMPACT_ATOMS: atom_id res chain seq x y z
N VAL A 1 -18.00 -7.16 -7.57
CA VAL A 1 -17.32 -5.85 -7.51
C VAL A 1 -17.78 -5.00 -8.68
N ARG A 2 -18.07 -3.72 -8.46
CA ARG A 2 -18.52 -2.80 -9.51
C ARG A 2 -17.40 -2.62 -10.55
N LYS A 3 -17.69 -2.86 -11.84
CA LYS A 3 -16.74 -2.58 -12.93
C LYS A 3 -16.32 -1.10 -12.86
N GLY A 4 -15.00 -0.82 -12.78
CA GLY A 4 -14.47 0.54 -12.64
C GLY A 4 -14.09 0.96 -11.22
N LEU A 5 -14.26 0.12 -10.18
CA LEU A 5 -13.74 0.37 -8.86
C LEU A 5 -12.20 0.25 -8.88
N LEU A 6 -11.50 1.30 -8.42
CA LEU A 6 -10.04 1.27 -8.31
C LEU A 6 -9.62 0.16 -7.32
N GLY A 7 -8.48 -0.46 -7.56
CA GLY A 7 -7.98 -1.53 -6.68
C GLY A 7 -8.82 -2.82 -6.64
N TYR A 8 -9.78 -3.02 -7.52
CA TYR A 8 -10.77 -4.11 -7.44
C TYR A 8 -10.15 -5.51 -7.41
N GLU A 9 -9.06 -5.77 -8.16
CA GLU A 9 -8.42 -7.09 -8.13
C GLU A 9 -7.74 -7.36 -6.78
N ALA A 10 -7.09 -6.35 -6.20
CA ALA A 10 -6.52 -6.47 -4.87
C ALA A 10 -7.60 -6.64 -3.80
N LEU A 11 -8.73 -5.95 -3.92
CA LEU A 11 -9.87 -6.09 -3.02
C LEU A 11 -10.42 -7.51 -2.98
N ILE A 12 -10.64 -8.11 -4.16
CA ILE A 12 -11.06 -9.52 -4.27
C ILE A 12 -10.01 -10.43 -3.63
N LYS A 13 -8.73 -10.21 -3.97
CA LYS A 13 -7.63 -11.04 -3.52
C LYS A 13 -7.47 -11.03 -1.98
N VAL A 14 -7.52 -9.87 -1.34
CA VAL A 14 -7.40 -9.82 0.12
C VAL A 14 -8.57 -10.49 0.83
N ILE A 15 -9.79 -10.37 0.30
CA ILE A 15 -10.97 -11.04 0.87
C ILE A 15 -10.89 -12.56 0.71
N SER A 16 -10.40 -13.05 -0.43
CA SER A 16 -10.42 -14.48 -0.74
C SER A 16 -9.23 -15.26 -0.14
N GLU A 17 -8.10 -14.60 0.08
CA GLU A 17 -6.85 -15.30 0.40
C GLU A 17 -6.27 -14.96 1.78
N TYR A 18 -6.83 -13.95 2.47
CA TYR A 18 -6.32 -13.53 3.78
C TYR A 18 -7.40 -13.57 4.85
N SER A 19 -7.02 -13.99 6.06
CA SER A 19 -7.89 -13.96 7.24
C SER A 19 -7.62 -12.68 8.02
N PHE A 20 -8.67 -11.88 8.27
CA PHE A 20 -8.63 -10.65 9.05
C PHE A 20 -10.03 -10.29 9.55
N GLU A 21 -10.14 -9.54 10.63
CA GLU A 21 -11.40 -9.04 11.19
C GLU A 21 -11.50 -7.52 11.07
N THR A 22 -10.44 -6.81 11.45
CA THR A 22 -10.41 -5.35 11.53
C THR A 22 -9.69 -4.76 10.34
N VAL A 23 -10.28 -3.70 9.74
CA VAL A 23 -9.75 -3.01 8.56
C VAL A 23 -9.64 -1.52 8.86
N LEU A 24 -8.51 -0.93 8.54
CA LEU A 24 -8.35 0.51 8.43
C LEU A 24 -8.35 0.89 6.94
N ASP A 25 -9.37 1.64 6.51
CA ASP A 25 -9.48 2.18 5.14
C ASP A 25 -9.02 3.64 5.15
N ILE A 26 -7.79 3.88 4.68
CA ILE A 26 -7.17 5.21 4.65
C ILE A 26 -7.47 5.86 3.31
N GLY A 27 -8.05 7.08 3.36
CA GLY A 27 -8.53 7.78 2.17
C GLY A 27 -9.82 7.13 1.64
N SER A 28 -10.76 6.87 2.52
CA SER A 28 -11.96 6.07 2.22
C SER A 28 -12.91 6.71 1.19
N GLY A 29 -12.80 8.03 0.94
CA GLY A 29 -13.61 8.75 -0.04
C GLY A 29 -15.11 8.52 0.15
N GLU A 30 -15.78 7.97 -0.87
CA GLU A 30 -17.20 7.60 -0.82
C GLU A 30 -17.50 6.34 0.03
N GLY A 31 -16.46 5.67 0.55
CA GLY A 31 -16.57 4.46 1.36
C GLY A 31 -16.90 3.19 0.59
N LEU A 32 -16.64 3.14 -0.72
CA LEU A 32 -16.99 1.97 -1.55
C LEU A 32 -16.22 0.71 -1.16
N HIS A 33 -14.93 0.84 -0.81
CA HIS A 33 -14.11 -0.28 -0.34
C HIS A 33 -14.55 -0.72 1.05
N ALA A 34 -14.76 0.24 1.96
CA ALA A 34 -15.24 -0.03 3.30
C ALA A 34 -16.61 -0.74 3.28
N ASP A 35 -17.56 -0.28 2.45
CA ASP A 35 -18.86 -0.95 2.26
C ASP A 35 -18.68 -2.40 1.75
N TYR A 36 -17.65 -2.65 0.91
CA TYR A 36 -17.36 -4.00 0.44
C TYR A 36 -16.82 -4.89 1.55
N PHE A 37 -15.90 -4.41 2.35
CA PHE A 37 -15.38 -5.14 3.52
C PHE A 37 -16.49 -5.44 4.54
N GLU A 38 -17.35 -4.47 4.84
CA GLU A 38 -18.48 -4.65 5.78
C GLU A 38 -19.47 -5.72 5.30
N ARG A 39 -19.78 -5.79 3.99
CA ARG A 39 -20.58 -6.87 3.40
C ARG A 39 -19.95 -8.25 3.55
N HIS A 40 -18.65 -8.32 3.82
CA HIS A 40 -17.92 -9.56 4.14
C HIS A 40 -17.67 -9.70 5.65
N ASN A 41 -18.53 -9.06 6.48
CA ASN A 41 -18.50 -9.13 7.95
C ASN A 41 -17.18 -8.63 8.57
N LYS A 42 -16.53 -7.62 7.95
CA LYS A 42 -15.34 -6.98 8.52
C LYS A 42 -15.71 -5.72 9.29
N LYS A 43 -14.98 -5.47 10.39
CA LYS A 43 -15.09 -4.22 11.17
C LYS A 43 -14.19 -3.16 10.53
N VAL A 44 -14.77 -2.11 9.95
CA VAL A 44 -14.02 -1.11 9.19
C VAL A 44 -13.95 0.22 9.93
N THR A 45 -12.74 0.71 10.13
CA THR A 45 -12.48 2.10 10.53
C THR A 45 -12.13 2.88 9.26
N ARG A 46 -12.89 3.95 8.98
CA ARG A 46 -12.71 4.82 7.82
C ARG A 46 -12.00 6.09 8.24
N VAL A 47 -10.97 6.48 7.52
CA VAL A 47 -10.26 7.76 7.69
C VAL A 47 -10.23 8.48 6.35
N ASP A 48 -10.56 9.77 6.36
CA ASP A 48 -10.47 10.64 5.18
C ASP A 48 -10.23 12.09 5.61
N LEU A 49 -9.52 12.87 4.80
CA LEU A 49 -9.36 14.32 5.01
C LEU A 49 -10.72 15.04 4.96
N GLY A 50 -11.62 14.53 4.13
CA GLY A 50 -12.98 15.06 3.98
C GLY A 50 -13.08 16.28 3.09
N ASP A 51 -12.02 16.67 2.39
CA ASP A 51 -11.96 17.88 1.55
C ASP A 51 -11.81 17.53 0.05
N SER A 52 -11.68 16.23 -0.28
CA SER A 52 -11.62 15.76 -1.66
C SER A 52 -12.98 15.86 -2.35
N ILE A 53 -12.97 16.14 -3.68
CA ILE A 53 -14.16 16.06 -4.53
C ILE A 53 -14.79 14.66 -4.56
N TYR A 54 -14.02 13.63 -4.20
CA TYR A 54 -14.47 12.24 -4.06
C TYR A 54 -15.07 11.93 -2.68
N PHE A 55 -14.95 12.87 -1.73
CA PHE A 55 -15.54 12.70 -0.42
C PHE A 55 -17.04 13.01 -0.47
N LYS A 56 -17.86 11.99 -0.32
CA LYS A 56 -19.31 12.13 -0.20
C LYS A 56 -19.77 11.42 1.07
N LYS A 57 -20.04 12.20 2.11
CA LYS A 57 -20.57 11.66 3.37
C LYS A 57 -21.94 11.04 3.13
N LYS A 58 -22.06 9.73 3.28
CA LYS A 58 -23.35 9.05 3.31
C LYS A 58 -23.94 9.12 4.72
N PRO A 59 -25.28 9.28 4.89
CA PRO A 59 -25.91 9.56 6.19
C PRO A 59 -25.65 8.53 7.30
N LYS A 60 -25.22 7.32 6.96
CA LYS A 60 -25.05 6.20 7.91
C LYS A 60 -23.59 5.77 8.13
N GLN A 61 -22.62 6.50 7.61
CA GLN A 61 -21.20 6.11 7.71
C GLN A 61 -20.51 6.91 8.81
N THR A 62 -19.83 6.21 9.72
CA THR A 62 -18.91 6.82 10.67
C THR A 62 -17.54 6.92 10.00
N ILE A 63 -17.05 8.15 9.83
CA ILE A 63 -15.73 8.43 9.24
C ILE A 63 -14.97 9.32 10.22
N ILE A 64 -13.73 8.96 10.52
CA ILE A 64 -12.79 9.83 11.24
C ILE A 64 -12.27 10.85 10.20
N LYS A 65 -12.77 12.08 10.29
CA LYS A 65 -12.33 13.16 9.41
C LYS A 65 -11.04 13.78 9.95
N GLY A 66 -9.97 13.76 9.16
CA GLY A 66 -8.70 14.36 9.50
C GLY A 66 -7.52 13.76 8.72
N ASN A 67 -6.35 14.37 8.93
CA ASN A 67 -5.13 13.83 8.37
C ASN A 67 -4.76 12.55 9.13
N TYR A 68 -4.62 11.45 8.40
CA TYR A 68 -4.25 10.14 8.96
C TYR A 68 -2.98 10.21 9.82
N LEU A 69 -2.01 11.03 9.44
CA LEU A 69 -0.74 11.16 10.16
C LEU A 69 -0.90 11.70 11.59
N ASP A 70 -1.97 12.43 11.86
CA ASP A 70 -2.26 13.06 13.16
C ASP A 70 -3.17 12.21 14.04
N ILE A 71 -3.77 11.14 13.47
CA ILE A 71 -4.70 10.27 14.20
C ILE A 71 -3.94 9.20 14.95
N LYS A 72 -4.25 9.03 16.24
CA LYS A 72 -3.75 7.93 17.07
C LYS A 72 -4.87 6.92 17.28
N PHE A 73 -4.56 5.65 17.04
CA PHE A 73 -5.47 4.54 17.29
C PHE A 73 -5.08 3.83 18.58
N GLU A 74 -6.07 3.39 19.35
CA GLU A 74 -5.85 2.59 20.56
C GLU A 74 -5.38 1.17 20.24
N ASN A 75 -5.82 0.63 19.12
CA ASN A 75 -5.54 -0.73 18.69
C ASN A 75 -5.00 -0.77 17.26
N GLN A 76 -4.12 -1.70 16.98
CA GLN A 76 -3.64 -2.01 15.65
C GLN A 76 -4.70 -2.79 14.84
N PHE A 77 -4.58 -2.78 13.53
CA PHE A 77 -5.50 -3.39 12.58
C PHE A 77 -4.93 -4.69 11.97
N ASP A 78 -5.82 -5.62 11.63
CA ASP A 78 -5.44 -6.84 10.91
C ASP A 78 -5.15 -6.56 9.43
N LEU A 79 -5.87 -5.62 8.82
CA LEU A 79 -5.67 -5.15 7.45
C LEU A 79 -5.63 -3.62 7.41
N ILE A 80 -4.62 -3.07 6.75
CA ILE A 80 -4.65 -1.67 6.32
C ILE A 80 -4.79 -1.62 4.81
N TRP A 81 -5.83 -0.92 4.37
CA TRP A 81 -6.19 -0.70 2.97
C TRP A 81 -5.90 0.75 2.58
N VAL A 82 -5.10 0.93 1.52
CA VAL A 82 -4.69 2.25 1.00
C VAL A 82 -4.86 2.23 -0.52
N CYS A 83 -5.82 2.96 -1.04
CA CYS A 83 -6.10 2.93 -2.48
C CYS A 83 -6.12 4.34 -3.06
N HIS A 84 -5.12 4.66 -3.88
CA HIS A 84 -4.95 5.99 -4.49
C HIS A 84 -4.85 7.12 -3.45
N VAL A 85 -3.94 6.96 -2.49
CA VAL A 85 -3.64 7.92 -1.43
C VAL A 85 -2.15 8.23 -1.36
N LEU A 86 -1.29 7.22 -1.59
CA LEU A 86 0.15 7.35 -1.39
C LEU A 86 0.78 8.36 -2.34
N GLU A 87 0.26 8.49 -3.57
CA GLU A 87 0.69 9.48 -4.57
C GLU A 87 0.46 10.92 -4.16
N HIS A 88 -0.41 11.16 -3.18
CA HIS A 88 -0.73 12.48 -2.63
C HIS A 88 0.09 12.83 -1.38
N GLN A 89 0.94 11.92 -0.89
CA GLN A 89 1.68 12.14 0.35
C GLN A 89 2.95 12.96 0.11
N LEU A 90 3.11 14.05 0.88
CA LEU A 90 4.32 14.88 0.86
C LEU A 90 5.54 14.10 1.38
N ASN A 91 5.36 13.26 2.40
CA ASN A 91 6.41 12.45 2.98
C ASN A 91 5.99 10.97 2.98
N VAL A 92 6.32 10.29 1.89
CA VAL A 92 5.98 8.87 1.66
C VAL A 92 6.54 7.97 2.77
N ASN A 93 7.81 8.13 3.14
CA ASN A 93 8.44 7.26 4.13
C ASN A 93 7.78 7.40 5.50
N PHE A 94 7.47 8.63 5.91
CA PHE A 94 6.79 8.88 7.18
C PHE A 94 5.39 8.27 7.21
N PHE A 95 4.65 8.40 6.10
CA PHE A 95 3.33 7.79 5.95
C PHE A 95 3.38 6.26 6.04
N LEU A 96 4.33 5.63 5.34
CA LEU A 96 4.51 4.18 5.38
C LEU A 96 4.96 3.66 6.75
N LYS A 97 5.83 4.40 7.45
CA LYS A 97 6.22 4.05 8.83
C LYS A 97 5.05 4.10 9.80
N LYS A 98 4.16 5.10 9.66
CA LYS A 98 2.95 5.13 10.47
C LYS A 98 2.01 3.95 10.15
N ILE A 99 1.83 3.59 8.88
CA ILE A 99 1.08 2.39 8.52
C ILE A 99 1.66 1.15 9.23
N LYS A 100 2.99 1.02 9.25
CA LYS A 100 3.64 -0.11 9.92
C LYS A 100 3.34 -0.13 11.43
N GLN A 101 3.30 1.02 12.08
CA GLN A 101 2.96 1.14 13.51
C GLN A 101 1.50 0.77 13.80
N ASP A 102 0.57 1.13 12.91
CA ASP A 102 -0.86 0.88 13.09
C ASP A 102 -1.29 -0.54 12.64
N LEU A 103 -0.41 -1.29 11.97
CA LEU A 103 -0.66 -2.64 11.48
C LEU A 103 -0.15 -3.68 12.48
N LYS A 104 -0.98 -4.66 12.83
CA LYS A 104 -0.58 -5.77 13.70
C LYS A 104 0.63 -6.54 13.14
N PRO A 105 1.44 -7.19 14.00
CA PRO A 105 2.36 -8.22 13.54
C PRO A 105 1.62 -9.28 12.72
N ASN A 106 2.16 -9.67 11.57
CA ASN A 106 1.51 -10.53 10.57
C ASN A 106 0.21 -9.99 9.96
N GLY A 107 -0.20 -8.76 10.29
CA GLY A 107 -1.29 -8.06 9.63
C GLY A 107 -1.00 -7.82 8.14
N VAL A 108 -2.03 -7.60 7.35
CA VAL A 108 -1.92 -7.45 5.90
C VAL A 108 -1.92 -5.97 5.52
N LEU A 109 -0.95 -5.57 4.73
CA LEU A 109 -0.96 -4.27 4.05
C LEU A 109 -1.35 -4.48 2.60
N CYS A 110 -2.33 -3.71 2.13
CA CYS A 110 -2.66 -3.60 0.72
C CYS A 110 -2.59 -2.14 0.27
N ILE A 111 -1.63 -1.82 -0.59
CA ILE A 111 -1.47 -0.49 -1.19
C ILE A 111 -1.71 -0.57 -2.68
N THR A 112 -2.55 0.34 -3.19
CA THR A 112 -2.77 0.55 -4.62
C THR A 112 -2.43 1.99 -4.98
N VAL A 113 -1.61 2.17 -6.02
CA VAL A 113 -1.19 3.46 -6.56
C VAL A 113 -1.44 3.52 -8.07
N PRO A 114 -1.56 4.71 -8.68
CA PRO A 114 -1.63 4.83 -10.14
C PRO A 114 -0.27 4.50 -10.77
N PRO A 115 -0.26 3.91 -11.98
CA PRO A 115 0.97 3.72 -12.72
C PRO A 115 1.54 5.07 -13.20
N LEU A 116 2.87 5.13 -13.31
CA LEU A 116 3.61 6.24 -13.91
C LEU A 116 2.97 6.69 -15.23
N LYS A 117 2.82 8.00 -15.37
CA LYS A 117 2.43 8.70 -16.61
C LYS A 117 3.38 9.87 -16.84
N ASP A 118 3.63 10.18 -18.11
CA ASP A 118 4.43 11.37 -18.48
C ASP A 118 3.66 12.66 -18.20
N ARG A 119 2.32 12.60 -18.25
CA ARG A 119 1.47 13.75 -17.93
C ARG A 119 1.39 13.97 -16.43
N ILE A 120 1.67 15.20 -16.00
CA ILE A 120 1.46 15.61 -14.59
C ILE A 120 -0.04 15.65 -14.29
N VAL A 121 -0.42 14.95 -13.23
CA VAL A 121 -1.78 14.92 -12.68
C VAL A 121 -1.80 15.76 -11.42
N GLY A 122 -2.75 16.70 -11.30
CA GLY A 122 -2.86 17.55 -10.12
C GLY A 122 -3.04 16.71 -8.84
N GLY A 123 -2.33 17.10 -7.80
CA GLY A 123 -2.32 16.38 -6.52
C GLY A 123 -1.43 15.13 -6.46
N HIS A 124 -0.93 14.62 -7.59
CA HIS A 124 0.04 13.54 -7.58
C HIS A 124 1.45 14.11 -7.39
N LEU A 125 1.99 13.93 -6.20
CA LEU A 125 3.31 14.43 -5.81
C LEU A 125 4.43 13.44 -6.09
N SER A 126 4.07 12.16 -6.25
CA SER A 126 4.98 11.08 -6.57
C SER A 126 4.42 10.20 -7.71
N LEU A 127 5.36 9.62 -8.48
CA LEU A 127 5.05 8.76 -9.63
C LEU A 127 5.52 7.35 -9.34
N TRP A 128 4.72 6.33 -9.70
CA TRP A 128 4.93 4.99 -9.23
C TRP A 128 5.08 3.96 -10.35
N ASN A 129 6.04 3.06 -10.17
CA ASN A 129 6.02 1.71 -10.69
C ASN A 129 6.08 0.72 -9.51
N ALA A 130 5.87 -0.56 -9.77
CA ALA A 130 5.78 -1.54 -8.69
C ALA A 130 7.12 -1.72 -7.94
N GLY A 131 8.24 -1.63 -8.66
CA GLY A 131 9.56 -1.73 -8.04
C GLY A 131 9.85 -0.56 -7.09
N LEU A 132 9.53 0.68 -7.50
CA LEU A 132 9.69 1.85 -6.64
C LEU A 132 8.79 1.77 -5.39
N LEU A 133 7.58 1.23 -5.53
CA LEU A 133 6.69 1.01 -4.38
C LEU A 133 7.29 -0.02 -3.41
N LEU A 134 7.79 -1.15 -3.91
CA LEU A 134 8.47 -2.16 -3.10
C LEU A 134 9.71 -1.58 -2.40
N TYR A 135 10.52 -0.79 -3.11
CA TYR A 135 11.70 -0.16 -2.53
C TYR A 135 11.34 0.79 -1.37
N ASN A 136 10.35 1.65 -1.55
CA ASN A 136 9.88 2.54 -0.48
C ASN A 136 9.29 1.76 0.72
N LEU A 137 8.60 0.64 0.49
CA LEU A 137 8.12 -0.24 1.55
C LEU A 137 9.27 -0.84 2.35
N VAL A 138 10.32 -1.33 1.70
CA VAL A 138 11.52 -1.84 2.39
C VAL A 138 12.17 -0.74 3.21
N LEU A 139 12.37 0.46 2.64
CA LEU A 139 12.95 1.61 3.36
C LEU A 139 12.08 2.08 4.56
N ALA A 140 10.81 1.77 4.55
CA ALA A 140 9.91 2.02 5.68
C ALA A 140 9.93 0.89 6.72
N GLY A 141 10.71 -0.18 6.51
CA GLY A 141 10.89 -1.29 7.43
C GLY A 141 9.97 -2.49 7.18
N PHE A 142 9.32 -2.60 6.02
CA PHE A 142 8.55 -3.78 5.66
C PHE A 142 9.42 -4.84 4.98
N ASN A 143 9.26 -6.10 5.36
CA ASN A 143 9.81 -7.22 4.60
C ASN A 143 8.92 -7.49 3.39
N CYS A 144 9.45 -7.27 2.20
CA CYS A 144 8.76 -7.50 0.95
C CYS A 144 9.11 -8.84 0.29
N GLU A 145 9.88 -9.76 0.93
CA GLU A 145 10.26 -11.06 0.34
C GLU A 145 9.04 -11.85 -0.17
N GLY A 146 7.97 -11.90 0.62
CA GLY A 146 6.70 -12.55 0.27
C GLY A 146 5.68 -11.63 -0.40
N ALA A 147 6.06 -10.42 -0.81
CA ALA A 147 5.12 -9.47 -1.37
C ALA A 147 4.57 -9.96 -2.73
N ARG A 148 3.32 -9.60 -2.97
CA ARG A 148 2.61 -9.81 -4.23
C ARG A 148 2.39 -8.47 -4.90
N ALA A 149 2.63 -8.38 -6.19
CA ALA A 149 2.41 -7.15 -6.94
C ALA A 149 1.73 -7.43 -8.29
N LYS A 150 0.80 -6.56 -8.68
CA LYS A 150 0.17 -6.62 -9.99
C LYS A 150 -0.18 -5.23 -10.51
N LYS A 151 0.11 -5.01 -11.80
CA LYS A 151 -0.35 -3.86 -12.56
C LYS A 151 -1.56 -4.25 -13.41
N TYR A 152 -2.68 -3.57 -13.23
CA TYR A 152 -3.93 -3.81 -13.96
C TYR A 152 -4.73 -2.52 -14.10
N GLY A 153 -5.23 -2.25 -15.29
CA GLY A 153 -5.93 -0.99 -15.58
C GLY A 153 -5.11 0.23 -15.12
N TYR A 154 -5.71 1.09 -14.32
CA TYR A 154 -5.05 2.27 -13.73
C TYR A 154 -4.54 2.01 -12.30
N ASN A 155 -4.10 0.79 -12.02
CA ASN A 155 -3.69 0.36 -10.69
C ASN A 155 -2.36 -0.40 -10.72
N ILE A 156 -1.53 -0.15 -9.72
CA ILE A 156 -0.45 -1.01 -9.27
C ILE A 156 -0.76 -1.35 -7.83
N SER A 157 -1.05 -2.61 -7.53
CA SER A 157 -1.33 -3.06 -6.18
C SER A 157 -0.20 -3.91 -5.65
N VAL A 158 0.19 -3.66 -4.39
CA VAL A 158 1.11 -4.48 -3.62
C VAL A 158 0.39 -4.96 -2.37
N ILE A 159 0.49 -6.27 -2.10
CA ILE A 159 -0.04 -6.92 -0.89
C ILE A 159 1.11 -7.62 -0.19
N LEU A 160 1.28 -7.39 1.11
CA LEU A 160 2.29 -8.04 1.93
C LEU A 160 1.78 -8.27 3.37
N LYS A 161 2.45 -9.16 4.10
CA LYS A 161 2.26 -9.32 5.55
C LYS A 161 3.28 -8.49 6.30
N ASN A 162 2.85 -7.85 7.39
CA ASN A 162 3.73 -7.09 8.25
C ASN A 162 4.69 -8.03 8.99
N SER A 163 5.95 -7.96 8.64
CA SER A 163 7.04 -8.56 9.40
C SER A 163 8.19 -7.54 9.49
N ASP A 164 8.91 -7.61 10.59
CA ASP A 164 9.99 -6.67 10.85
C ASP A 164 11.23 -6.97 10.02
N VAL A 165 11.94 -5.93 9.68
CA VAL A 165 13.29 -5.99 9.10
C VAL A 165 14.21 -5.10 9.90
N GLU A 166 15.41 -5.57 10.13
CA GLU A 166 16.52 -4.75 10.59
C GLU A 166 17.27 -4.23 9.36
N LEU A 167 17.07 -2.95 9.06
CA LEU A 167 17.70 -2.33 7.90
C LEU A 167 19.20 -2.15 8.17
N PRO A 168 20.08 -2.49 7.20
CA PRO A 168 21.50 -2.18 7.30
C PRO A 168 21.73 -0.66 7.24
N ASN A 169 22.96 -0.24 7.55
CA ASN A 169 23.36 1.14 7.34
C ASN A 169 23.31 1.47 5.84
N LEU A 170 22.53 2.48 5.49
CA LEU A 170 22.32 2.96 4.12
C LEU A 170 23.10 4.26 3.90
N GLU A 171 23.63 4.39 2.71
CA GLU A 171 24.37 5.57 2.23
C GLU A 171 23.53 6.39 1.26
N TYR A 172 22.33 5.87 0.91
CA TYR A 172 21.39 6.45 -0.05
C TYR A 172 21.99 6.61 -1.45
N ASP A 173 22.78 5.63 -1.86
CA ASP A 173 23.35 5.50 -3.21
C ASP A 173 23.00 4.13 -3.85
N HIS A 174 23.54 3.87 -5.06
CA HIS A 174 23.23 2.67 -5.85
C HIS A 174 23.63 1.35 -5.15
N GLY A 175 24.64 1.37 -4.27
CA GLY A 175 25.10 0.18 -3.54
C GLY A 175 24.09 -0.35 -2.53
N ASP A 176 23.20 0.49 -2.05
CA ASP A 176 22.22 0.13 -1.03
C ASP A 176 21.21 -0.92 -1.51
N ILE A 177 20.92 -0.96 -2.81
CA ILE A 177 19.99 -1.96 -3.37
C ILE A 177 20.48 -3.39 -3.11
N ASN A 178 21.79 -3.62 -3.17
CA ASN A 178 22.38 -4.93 -2.92
C ASN A 178 22.36 -5.28 -1.42
N LYS A 179 22.54 -4.30 -0.53
CA LYS A 179 22.39 -4.48 0.93
C LYS A 179 20.95 -4.91 1.29
N LEU A 180 19.97 -4.46 0.53
CA LEU A 180 18.53 -4.67 0.77
C LEU A 180 17.95 -5.86 0.01
N LYS A 181 18.71 -6.56 -0.84
CA LYS A 181 18.19 -7.58 -1.78
C LYS A 181 17.34 -8.67 -1.11
N HIS A 182 17.68 -9.10 0.09
CA HIS A 182 16.98 -10.16 0.81
C HIS A 182 15.58 -9.77 1.30
N PHE A 183 15.27 -8.49 1.32
CA PHE A 183 13.95 -7.97 1.67
C PHE A 183 13.02 -7.81 0.46
N PHE A 184 13.50 -8.10 -0.75
CA PHE A 184 12.69 -8.10 -1.96
C PHE A 184 12.27 -9.51 -2.35
N PRO A 185 11.17 -9.67 -3.12
CA PRO A 185 10.76 -10.95 -3.66
C PRO A 185 11.86 -11.58 -4.54
N LYS A 186 12.15 -12.86 -4.28
CA LYS A 186 13.20 -13.61 -5.00
C LYS A 186 13.20 -13.46 -6.52
N PRO A 187 12.02 -13.47 -7.23
CA PRO A 187 12.04 -13.31 -8.69
C PRO A 187 12.66 -11.99 -9.18
N LEU A 188 12.83 -10.98 -8.32
CA LEU A 188 13.44 -9.70 -8.72
C LEU A 188 14.98 -9.76 -8.80
N TYR A 189 15.60 -10.71 -8.13
CA TYR A 189 17.06 -10.82 -8.10
C TYR A 189 17.64 -12.19 -8.52
N ASN A 190 16.80 -13.22 -8.73
CA ASN A 190 17.27 -14.53 -9.21
C ASN A 190 17.73 -14.53 -10.68
N TYR A 191 17.48 -13.44 -11.43
CA TYR A 191 17.89 -13.32 -12.84
C TYR A 191 19.26 -12.66 -13.04
N SER A 192 19.87 -12.12 -11.99
CA SER A 192 21.26 -11.67 -11.97
C SER A 192 21.82 -11.96 -10.60
N GLU A 193 22.96 -12.63 -10.52
CA GLU A 193 23.70 -12.81 -9.27
C GLU A 193 24.08 -11.48 -8.61
N ASP A 194 23.87 -10.37 -9.31
CA ASP A 194 24.29 -9.03 -8.97
C ASP A 194 23.17 -8.01 -9.15
N MET A 195 22.48 -7.66 -8.05
CA MET A 195 21.64 -6.44 -8.00
C MET A 195 22.51 -5.18 -7.85
N LYS A 196 23.73 -5.15 -8.41
CA LYS A 196 24.72 -4.09 -8.16
C LYS A 196 24.19 -2.69 -8.35
N GLU A 197 23.32 -2.49 -9.33
CA GLU A 197 22.83 -1.16 -9.72
C GLU A 197 21.30 -1.00 -9.60
N GLY A 198 20.54 -2.07 -9.32
CA GLY A 198 19.10 -2.01 -9.21
C GLY A 198 18.36 -3.18 -9.87
N PHE A 199 17.06 -3.08 -9.94
CA PHE A 199 16.17 -4.02 -10.61
C PHE A 199 15.09 -3.32 -11.42
N MET A 200 14.49 -4.05 -12.39
CA MET A 200 13.44 -3.48 -13.25
C MET A 200 12.19 -3.13 -12.46
N GLY A 201 11.90 -1.83 -12.35
CA GLY A 201 10.75 -1.32 -11.60
C GLY A 201 9.38 -1.55 -12.27
N ASN A 202 9.33 -1.73 -13.60
CA ASN A 202 8.06 -1.92 -14.33
C ASN A 202 7.57 -3.38 -14.25
N ILE A 203 7.26 -3.82 -13.05
CA ILE A 203 6.76 -5.17 -12.77
C ILE A 203 5.27 -5.23 -13.10
N LYS A 204 4.88 -6.11 -14.02
CA LYS A 204 3.47 -6.31 -14.37
C LYS A 204 2.78 -7.32 -13.45
N TYR A 205 3.52 -8.33 -13.02
CA TYR A 205 3.02 -9.45 -12.23
C TYR A 205 4.12 -10.06 -11.38
N LEU A 206 3.86 -10.26 -10.09
CA LEU A 206 4.80 -10.83 -9.13
C LEU A 206 4.03 -11.56 -8.01
N ASN A 207 4.18 -12.87 -7.91
CA ASN A 207 3.57 -13.73 -6.87
C ASN A 207 2.05 -13.56 -6.68
N TRP A 208 1.36 -13.03 -7.67
CA TRP A 208 -0.05 -12.62 -7.56
C TRP A 208 -1.03 -13.78 -7.66
#